data_8afa8f8c39303730831f9df0703e79ac
#
_entry.id   8afa8f8c39303730831f9df0703e79ac
#
_cell.length_a   1.000
_cell.length_b   1.000
_cell.length_c   1.000
_cell.angle_alpha   90.00
_cell.angle_beta   90.00
_cell.angle_gamma   90.00
#
_symmetry.space_group_name_H-M   'P 1'
#
loop_
_entity.id
_entity.type
_entity.pdbx_description
1 polymer ?
#
loop_
_entity_poly.entity_id
_entity_poly.type
_entity_poly.pdbx_seq_one_letter_code
_entity_poly.pdbx_strand_id
1 'polypeptide(L)'
;VMWGAGFAGAQDRMFLMDVLRHLGAGRGAEFVGGTPGNIAMDRAQLRAAYYTPKEAEDQLQIIADENGAEGQRLLDGADAYLAGINAAQDQMCPLGLPTGPTCPAEYLALQKKPTKWTRADLTYVASLVGGIFGKGGGNEFANSVYYSKLVKKFGVAKADKMYVSLREKNDLEAPTTSTLSFPYDNTAFNPRAAGVAIPD
;
A
#
# COMPACT_ATOMS: atom_id res chain seq x y z
N VAL A 1 19.46 14.49 4.05
CA VAL A 1 19.10 13.35 3.20
C VAL A 1 17.58 13.30 3.00
N MET A 2 16.79 13.25 4.08
CA MET A 2 15.32 13.09 3.99
C MET A 2 14.63 14.24 3.26
N TRP A 3 15.04 15.48 3.47
CA TRP A 3 14.52 16.63 2.73
C TRP A 3 14.74 16.46 1.22
N GLY A 4 15.97 16.10 0.79
CA GLY A 4 16.27 15.88 -0.62
C GLY A 4 15.47 14.71 -1.23
N ALA A 5 15.22 13.64 -0.47
CA ALA A 5 14.39 12.54 -0.92
C ALA A 5 12.93 12.96 -1.15
N GLY A 6 12.37 13.74 -0.22
CA GLY A 6 11.02 14.30 -0.36
C GLY A 6 10.91 15.25 -1.56
N PHE A 7 11.90 16.13 -1.74
CA PHE A 7 11.94 17.06 -2.84
C PHE A 7 12.01 16.35 -4.21
N ALA A 8 12.97 15.44 -4.39
CA ALA A 8 13.13 14.68 -5.63
C ALA A 8 11.92 13.79 -5.94
N GLY A 9 11.40 13.10 -4.91
CA GLY A 9 10.20 12.28 -5.06
C GLY A 9 9.00 13.08 -5.56
N ALA A 10 8.80 14.29 -5.01
CA ALA A 10 7.74 15.18 -5.46
C ALA A 10 8.00 15.74 -6.86
N GLN A 11 9.24 16.09 -7.21
CA GLN A 11 9.55 16.52 -8.57
C GLN A 11 9.18 15.47 -9.62
N ASP A 12 9.44 14.20 -9.31
CA ASP A 12 9.23 13.11 -10.26
C ASP A 12 7.79 12.62 -10.29
N ARG A 13 7.07 12.63 -9.15
CA ARG A 13 5.84 11.88 -8.98
C ARG A 13 4.77 12.59 -8.15
N MET A 14 4.75 13.92 -8.10
CA MET A 14 3.84 14.69 -7.23
C MET A 14 2.38 14.24 -7.36
N PHE A 15 1.86 14.16 -8.58
CA PHE A 15 0.46 13.79 -8.79
C PHE A 15 0.15 12.36 -8.31
N LEU A 16 1.05 11.40 -8.60
CA LEU A 16 0.90 10.01 -8.11
C LEU A 16 0.94 9.96 -6.58
N MET A 17 1.82 10.72 -5.95
CA MET A 17 1.88 10.80 -4.49
C MET A 17 0.56 11.35 -3.92
N ASP A 18 -0.01 12.37 -4.54
CA ASP A 18 -1.32 12.91 -4.16
C ASP A 18 -2.46 11.88 -4.34
N VAL A 19 -2.45 11.12 -5.40
CA VAL A 19 -3.40 10.01 -5.59
C VAL A 19 -3.27 9.01 -4.44
N LEU A 20 -2.04 8.60 -4.10
CA LEU A 20 -1.80 7.60 -3.05
C LEU A 20 -2.25 8.06 -1.66
N ARG A 21 -1.99 9.32 -1.27
CA ARG A 21 -2.45 9.82 0.04
C ARG A 21 -3.98 9.92 0.11
N HIS A 22 -4.64 10.31 -1.00
CA HIS A 22 -6.10 10.33 -1.04
C HIS A 22 -6.69 8.92 -0.99
N LEU A 23 -6.10 7.95 -1.69
CA LEU A 23 -6.51 6.54 -1.58
C LEU A 23 -6.29 6.01 -0.16
N GLY A 24 -5.15 6.32 0.46
CA GLY A 24 -4.87 5.94 1.85
C GLY A 24 -5.84 6.53 2.87
N ALA A 25 -6.33 7.74 2.62
CA ALA A 25 -7.37 8.38 3.41
C ALA A 25 -8.79 7.88 3.09
N GLY A 26 -8.97 6.97 2.11
CA GLY A 26 -10.28 6.54 1.64
C GLY A 26 -11.07 7.63 0.92
N ARG A 27 -10.37 8.53 0.24
CA ARG A 27 -10.89 9.71 -0.47
C ARG A 27 -10.44 9.77 -1.93
N GLY A 28 -10.03 8.63 -2.49
CA GLY A 28 -9.57 8.55 -3.88
C GLY A 28 -10.65 8.96 -4.88
N ALA A 29 -11.89 8.53 -4.68
CA ALA A 29 -13.02 8.90 -5.54
C ALA A 29 -13.30 10.42 -5.56
N GLU A 30 -13.08 11.11 -4.44
CA GLU A 30 -13.17 12.57 -4.35
C GLU A 30 -12.09 13.26 -5.20
N PHE A 31 -10.91 12.66 -5.26
CA PHE A 31 -9.75 13.25 -5.94
C PHE A 31 -9.71 12.95 -7.44
N VAL A 32 -9.83 11.67 -7.82
CA VAL A 32 -9.71 11.22 -9.22
C VAL A 32 -11.04 10.92 -9.92
N GLY A 33 -12.16 11.12 -9.25
CA GLY A 33 -13.50 10.93 -9.80
C GLY A 33 -14.25 9.73 -9.22
N GLY A 34 -15.57 9.90 -9.03
CA GLY A 34 -16.48 8.97 -8.35
C GLY A 34 -16.93 7.80 -9.21
N THR A 35 -16.03 7.09 -9.87
CA THR A 35 -16.38 5.84 -10.56
C THR A 35 -16.75 4.74 -9.55
N PRO A 36 -17.58 3.73 -9.92
CA PRO A 36 -17.90 2.62 -9.04
C PRO A 36 -16.65 1.91 -8.48
N GLY A 37 -15.58 1.79 -9.28
CA GLY A 37 -14.30 1.20 -8.87
C GLY A 37 -13.60 2.02 -7.79
N ASN A 38 -13.48 3.34 -7.99
CA ASN A 38 -12.84 4.22 -7.02
C ASN A 38 -13.62 4.26 -5.69
N ILE A 39 -14.94 4.31 -5.76
CA ILE A 39 -15.80 4.25 -4.57
C ILE A 39 -15.64 2.91 -3.83
N ALA A 40 -15.51 1.80 -4.54
CA ALA A 40 -15.28 0.50 -3.94
C ALA A 40 -13.91 0.43 -3.24
N MET A 41 -12.85 1.02 -3.84
CA MET A 41 -11.53 1.13 -3.22
C MET A 41 -11.56 1.98 -1.94
N ASP A 42 -12.20 3.14 -1.97
CA ASP A 42 -12.34 3.99 -0.77
C ASP A 42 -13.07 3.25 0.36
N ARG A 43 -14.16 2.57 0.04
CA ARG A 43 -14.89 1.76 1.03
C ARG A 43 -14.04 0.62 1.60
N ALA A 44 -13.23 -0.02 0.77
CA ALA A 44 -12.32 -1.08 1.22
C ALA A 44 -11.25 -0.53 2.15
N GLN A 45 -10.66 0.62 1.80
CA GLN A 45 -9.65 1.29 2.64
C GLN A 45 -10.24 1.74 3.98
N LEU A 46 -11.41 2.37 3.98
CA LEU A 46 -12.09 2.81 5.20
C LEU A 46 -12.50 1.65 6.12
N ARG A 47 -12.76 0.47 5.58
CA ARG A 47 -13.03 -0.73 6.39
C ARG A 47 -11.77 -1.35 6.99
N ALA A 48 -10.64 -1.26 6.26
CA ALA A 48 -9.39 -1.86 6.68
C ALA A 48 -8.63 -0.98 7.68
N ALA A 49 -8.63 0.33 7.46
CA ALA A 49 -7.78 1.26 8.19
C ALA A 49 -8.39 2.68 8.17
N TYR A 50 -9.45 2.87 8.93
CA TYR A 50 -10.02 4.19 9.14
C TYR A 50 -9.29 4.93 10.26
N TYR A 51 -8.73 6.08 9.92
CA TYR A 51 -8.20 7.05 10.87
C TYR A 51 -8.87 8.40 10.67
N THR A 52 -9.24 9.05 11.74
CA THR A 52 -9.55 10.49 11.69
C THR A 52 -8.27 11.26 11.33
N PRO A 53 -8.37 12.47 10.76
CA PRO A 53 -7.18 13.29 10.47
C PRO A 53 -6.29 13.50 11.70
N LYS A 54 -6.90 13.68 12.87
CA LYS A 54 -6.12 13.82 14.11
C LYS A 54 -5.40 12.54 14.51
N GLU A 55 -6.05 11.39 14.45
CA GLU A 55 -5.42 10.11 14.77
C GLU A 55 -4.27 9.82 13.80
N ALA A 56 -4.46 10.11 12.50
CA ALA A 56 -3.40 9.94 11.51
C ALA A 56 -2.21 10.88 11.77
N GLU A 57 -2.45 12.12 12.15
CA GLU A 57 -1.40 13.09 12.51
C GLU A 57 -0.61 12.64 13.74
N ASP A 58 -1.31 12.12 14.75
CA ASP A 58 -0.72 11.72 16.03
C ASP A 58 0.13 10.43 15.92
N GLN A 59 -0.05 9.57 14.89
CA GLN A 59 0.65 8.27 14.81
C GLN A 59 2.17 8.39 14.83
N LEU A 60 2.74 9.35 14.11
CA LEU A 60 4.19 9.55 14.09
C LEU A 60 4.71 10.05 15.44
N GLN A 61 3.93 10.86 16.13
CA GLN A 61 4.29 11.33 17.48
C GLN A 61 4.26 10.20 18.50
N ILE A 62 3.23 9.33 18.44
CA ILE A 62 3.14 8.15 19.32
C ILE A 62 4.36 7.24 19.12
N ILE A 63 4.72 6.96 17.87
CA ILE A 63 5.93 6.16 17.55
C ILE A 63 7.19 6.83 18.10
N ALA A 64 7.30 8.14 17.99
CA ALA A 64 8.43 8.89 18.51
C ALA A 64 8.53 8.79 20.03
N ASP A 65 7.42 8.98 20.72
CA ASP A 65 7.36 8.95 22.20
C ASP A 65 7.68 7.56 22.76
N GLU A 66 7.24 6.50 22.07
CA GLU A 66 7.50 5.11 22.50
C GLU A 66 8.94 4.63 22.24
N ASN A 67 9.68 5.27 21.34
CA ASN A 67 11.02 4.83 20.92
C ASN A 67 12.14 5.82 21.31
N GLY A 68 11.86 6.80 22.14
CA GLY A 68 12.87 7.72 22.68
C GLY A 68 13.70 8.43 21.59
N ALA A 69 15.03 8.42 21.72
CA ALA A 69 15.90 9.15 20.78
C ALA A 69 15.83 8.64 19.32
N GLU A 70 15.58 7.36 19.12
CA GLU A 70 15.38 6.80 17.76
C GLU A 70 14.07 7.26 17.18
N GLY A 71 13.01 7.25 17.98
CA GLY A 71 11.70 7.76 17.58
C GLY A 71 11.74 9.24 17.21
N GLN A 72 12.49 10.05 17.99
CA GLN A 72 12.67 11.47 17.68
C GLN A 72 13.41 11.66 16.34
N ARG A 73 14.46 10.88 16.06
CA ARG A 73 15.17 10.92 14.78
C ARG A 73 14.27 10.54 13.60
N LEU A 74 13.38 9.58 13.78
CA LEU A 74 12.37 9.21 12.78
C LEU A 74 11.42 10.37 12.52
N LEU A 75 10.92 11.00 13.57
CA LEU A 75 10.01 12.14 13.48
C LEU A 75 10.65 13.33 12.75
N ASP A 76 11.88 13.69 13.15
CA ASP A 76 12.66 14.75 12.49
C ASP A 76 12.91 14.43 11.01
N GLY A 77 13.15 13.16 10.70
CA GLY A 77 13.28 12.65 9.33
C GLY A 77 12.00 12.79 8.53
N ALA A 78 10.85 12.45 9.11
CA ALA A 78 9.54 12.59 8.49
C ALA A 78 9.21 14.05 8.21
N ASP A 79 9.46 14.94 9.18
CA ASP A 79 9.23 16.39 9.00
C ASP A 79 10.14 16.98 7.92
N ALA A 80 11.42 16.56 7.88
CA ALA A 80 12.34 16.96 6.82
C ALA A 80 11.88 16.46 5.44
N TYR A 81 11.36 15.23 5.34
CA TYR A 81 10.80 14.68 4.12
C TYR A 81 9.58 15.46 3.64
N LEU A 82 8.65 15.77 4.54
CA LEU A 82 7.48 16.62 4.26
C LEU A 82 7.87 18.02 3.81
N ALA A 83 8.86 18.63 4.46
CA ALA A 83 9.39 19.92 4.07
C ALA A 83 9.96 19.89 2.64
N GLY A 84 10.63 18.80 2.26
CA GLY A 84 11.13 18.60 0.89
C GLY A 84 10.00 18.50 -0.12
N ILE A 85 8.97 17.67 0.14
CA ILE A 85 7.78 17.56 -0.72
C ILE A 85 7.13 18.93 -0.93
N ASN A 86 6.89 19.63 0.18
CA ASN A 86 6.21 20.91 0.16
C ASN A 86 7.01 22.00 -0.56
N ALA A 87 8.35 21.97 -0.46
CA ALA A 87 9.21 22.89 -1.20
C ALA A 87 9.19 22.62 -2.71
N ALA A 88 9.22 21.35 -3.14
CA ALA A 88 9.06 21.00 -4.55
C ALA A 88 7.70 21.43 -5.08
N GLN A 89 6.64 21.20 -4.32
CA GLN A 89 5.28 21.63 -4.68
C GLN A 89 5.20 23.14 -4.88
N ASP A 90 5.80 23.95 -3.99
CA ASP A 90 5.81 25.41 -4.13
C ASP A 90 6.55 25.86 -5.38
N GLN A 91 7.65 25.17 -5.72
CA GLN A 91 8.42 25.47 -6.91
C GLN A 91 7.65 25.08 -8.19
N MET A 92 7.01 23.93 -8.22
CA MET A 92 6.36 23.40 -9.41
C MET A 92 4.99 24.01 -9.64
N CYS A 93 4.22 24.23 -8.58
CA CYS A 93 2.86 24.76 -8.60
C CYS A 93 2.76 26.01 -7.71
N PRO A 94 3.32 27.15 -8.14
CA PRO A 94 3.35 28.37 -7.33
C PRO A 94 1.96 28.76 -6.83
N LEU A 95 1.87 29.17 -5.57
CA LEU A 95 0.61 29.52 -4.89
C LEU A 95 -0.43 28.38 -4.84
N GLY A 96 0.00 27.12 -4.99
CA GLY A 96 -0.89 25.97 -5.08
C GLY A 96 -1.79 26.00 -6.33
N LEU A 97 -1.41 26.75 -7.35
CA LEU A 97 -2.17 26.82 -8.59
C LEU A 97 -1.59 25.86 -9.64
N PRO A 98 -2.43 25.10 -10.36
CA PRO A 98 -1.97 24.15 -11.38
C PRO A 98 -1.60 24.85 -12.70
N THR A 99 -0.97 26.03 -12.63
CA THR A 99 -0.65 26.89 -13.78
C THR A 99 0.84 27.02 -14.07
N GLY A 100 1.69 26.46 -13.20
CA GLY A 100 3.15 26.46 -13.42
C GLY A 100 3.54 25.53 -14.57
N PRO A 101 4.58 25.85 -15.36
CA PRO A 101 5.01 25.03 -16.50
C PRO A 101 5.48 23.63 -16.10
N THR A 102 5.85 23.44 -14.85
CA THR A 102 6.31 22.16 -14.26
C THR A 102 5.28 21.53 -13.36
N CYS A 103 4.11 22.17 -13.13
CA CYS A 103 3.03 21.59 -12.35
C CYS A 103 2.36 20.47 -13.17
N PRO A 104 2.11 19.29 -12.58
CA PRO A 104 1.45 18.20 -13.29
C PRO A 104 0.12 18.61 -13.91
N ALA A 105 -0.03 18.35 -15.22
CA ALA A 105 -1.20 18.76 -15.99
C ALA A 105 -2.51 18.08 -15.52
N GLU A 106 -2.39 16.96 -14.84
CA GLU A 106 -3.50 16.20 -14.27
C GLU A 106 -4.30 17.02 -13.25
N TYR A 107 -3.64 17.89 -12.49
CA TYR A 107 -4.36 18.79 -11.57
C TYR A 107 -5.32 19.71 -12.32
N LEU A 108 -4.87 20.27 -13.45
CA LEU A 108 -5.73 21.11 -14.29
C LEU A 108 -6.86 20.30 -14.92
N ALA A 109 -6.55 19.12 -15.46
CA ALA A 109 -7.51 18.23 -16.10
C ALA A 109 -8.63 17.78 -15.15
N LEU A 110 -8.27 17.53 -13.88
CA LEU A 110 -9.21 17.10 -12.84
C LEU A 110 -9.83 18.28 -12.06
N GLN A 111 -9.47 19.50 -12.40
CA GLN A 111 -9.88 20.72 -11.68
C GLN A 111 -9.54 20.64 -10.17
N LYS A 112 -8.39 20.07 -9.86
CA LYS A 112 -7.85 19.92 -8.50
C LYS A 112 -6.70 20.89 -8.28
N LYS A 113 -6.37 21.11 -7.02
CA LYS A 113 -5.22 21.91 -6.60
C LYS A 113 -4.34 21.06 -5.69
N PRO A 114 -3.02 21.11 -5.87
CA PRO A 114 -2.11 20.47 -4.92
C PRO A 114 -2.25 21.17 -3.56
N THR A 115 -2.30 20.38 -2.50
CA THR A 115 -2.37 20.87 -1.12
C THR A 115 -1.14 20.42 -0.34
N LYS A 116 -0.75 21.17 0.69
CA LYS A 116 0.41 20.85 1.49
C LYS A 116 0.28 19.48 2.12
N TRP A 117 1.41 18.78 2.14
CA TRP A 117 1.54 17.50 2.80
C TRP A 117 1.75 17.69 4.30
N THR A 118 1.12 16.83 5.08
CA THR A 118 1.16 16.78 6.54
C THR A 118 1.63 15.40 7.03
N ARG A 119 1.87 15.26 8.32
CA ARG A 119 2.16 13.95 8.93
C ARG A 119 1.04 12.94 8.71
N ALA A 120 -0.24 13.39 8.75
CA ALA A 120 -1.38 12.54 8.44
C ALA A 120 -1.28 11.90 7.06
N ASP A 121 -0.80 12.63 6.06
CA ASP A 121 -0.65 12.10 4.70
C ASP A 121 0.38 10.95 4.63
N LEU A 122 1.48 11.03 5.40
CA LEU A 122 2.43 9.92 5.51
C LEU A 122 1.78 8.69 6.15
N THR A 123 1.01 8.89 7.20
CA THR A 123 0.26 7.81 7.86
C THR A 123 -0.74 7.17 6.92
N TYR A 124 -1.47 7.97 6.14
CA TYR A 124 -2.42 7.44 5.15
C TYR A 124 -1.72 6.61 4.07
N VAL A 125 -0.59 7.08 3.55
CA VAL A 125 0.20 6.31 2.56
C VAL A 125 0.75 5.02 3.18
N ALA A 126 1.30 5.09 4.39
CA ALA A 126 1.79 3.92 5.11
C ALA A 126 0.68 2.89 5.36
N SER A 127 -0.51 3.34 5.76
CA SER A 127 -1.70 2.51 5.94
C SER A 127 -2.15 1.84 4.63
N LEU A 128 -2.14 2.58 3.51
CA LEU A 128 -2.47 2.03 2.20
C LEU A 128 -1.48 0.94 1.79
N VAL A 129 -0.18 1.23 1.89
CA VAL A 129 0.89 0.29 1.54
C VAL A 129 0.85 -0.94 2.44
N GLY A 130 0.72 -0.76 3.75
CA GLY A 130 0.55 -1.85 4.72
C GLY A 130 -0.69 -2.68 4.43
N GLY A 131 -1.81 -2.05 4.07
CA GLY A 131 -3.05 -2.72 3.69
C GLY A 131 -2.97 -3.52 2.39
N ILE A 132 -2.12 -3.11 1.44
CA ILE A 132 -1.90 -3.84 0.18
C ILE A 132 -0.95 -5.02 0.38
N PHE A 133 0.21 -4.78 1.01
CA PHE A 133 1.28 -5.77 1.14
C PHE A 133 1.23 -6.55 2.46
N GLY A 134 0.61 -6.00 3.49
CA GLY A 134 0.45 -6.64 4.80
C GLY A 134 -0.78 -7.55 4.91
N LYS A 135 -1.60 -7.65 3.86
CA LYS A 135 -2.69 -8.61 3.77
C LYS A 135 -2.13 -10.00 3.41
N GLY A 136 -1.34 -10.57 4.30
CA GLY A 136 -1.16 -12.01 4.31
C GLY A 136 -2.43 -12.65 4.88
N GLY A 137 -2.99 -13.64 4.18
CA GLY A 137 -4.23 -14.28 4.58
C GLY A 137 -5.50 -13.60 4.05
N GLY A 138 -6.64 -14.09 4.52
CA GLY A 138 -7.97 -13.60 4.14
C GLY A 138 -8.60 -14.32 2.96
N ASN A 139 -7.86 -15.18 2.27
CA ASN A 139 -8.38 -15.99 1.17
C ASN A 139 -8.71 -17.44 1.59
N GLU A 140 -8.49 -17.80 2.83
CA GLU A 140 -8.60 -19.18 3.34
C GLU A 140 -9.97 -19.78 3.03
N PHE A 141 -11.04 -19.02 3.24
CA PHE A 141 -12.39 -19.47 2.91
C PHE A 141 -12.57 -19.64 1.40
N ALA A 142 -12.12 -18.67 0.59
CA ALA A 142 -12.19 -18.74 -0.86
C ALA A 142 -11.37 -19.91 -1.41
N ASN A 143 -10.18 -20.13 -0.86
CA ASN A 143 -9.32 -21.28 -1.18
C ASN A 143 -10.01 -22.60 -0.87
N SER A 144 -10.67 -22.71 0.28
CA SER A 144 -11.44 -23.92 0.68
C SER A 144 -12.60 -24.18 -0.27
N VAL A 145 -13.34 -23.14 -0.66
CA VAL A 145 -14.43 -23.25 -1.65
C VAL A 145 -13.89 -23.67 -3.01
N TYR A 146 -12.79 -23.08 -3.45
CA TYR A 146 -12.16 -23.44 -4.71
C TYR A 146 -11.67 -24.89 -4.72
N TYR A 147 -10.95 -25.30 -3.68
CA TYR A 147 -10.49 -26.69 -3.53
C TYR A 147 -11.65 -27.67 -3.53
N SER A 148 -12.74 -27.38 -2.81
CA SER A 148 -13.93 -28.22 -2.78
C SER A 148 -14.54 -28.40 -4.18
N LYS A 149 -14.54 -27.36 -5.02
CA LYS A 149 -14.99 -27.45 -6.43
C LYS A 149 -14.08 -28.34 -7.26
N LEU A 150 -12.74 -28.25 -7.05
CA LEU A 150 -11.79 -29.12 -7.72
C LEU A 150 -12.02 -30.59 -7.33
N VAL A 151 -12.21 -30.88 -6.04
CA VAL A 151 -12.50 -32.23 -5.53
C VAL A 151 -13.77 -32.79 -6.16
N LYS A 152 -14.84 -31.98 -6.17
CA LYS A 152 -16.13 -32.40 -6.78
C LYS A 152 -15.99 -32.72 -8.27
N LYS A 153 -15.15 -31.98 -9.00
CA LYS A 153 -15.00 -32.15 -10.46
C LYS A 153 -14.00 -33.22 -10.86
N PHE A 154 -12.91 -33.38 -10.13
CA PHE A 154 -11.75 -34.18 -10.55
C PHE A 154 -11.38 -35.32 -9.57
N GLY A 155 -12.06 -35.39 -8.42
CA GLY A 155 -11.66 -36.28 -7.33
C GLY A 155 -10.48 -35.77 -6.52
N VAL A 156 -10.30 -36.28 -5.30
CA VAL A 156 -9.34 -35.78 -4.32
C VAL A 156 -7.91 -35.80 -4.85
N ALA A 157 -7.43 -36.94 -5.36
CA ALA A 157 -6.03 -37.10 -5.75
C ALA A 157 -5.60 -36.14 -6.89
N LYS A 158 -6.49 -35.83 -7.82
CA LYS A 158 -6.21 -34.86 -8.89
C LYS A 158 -6.36 -33.44 -8.41
N ALA A 159 -7.35 -33.16 -7.56
CA ALA A 159 -7.55 -31.85 -6.95
C ALA A 159 -6.34 -31.42 -6.11
N ASP A 160 -5.79 -32.35 -5.31
CA ASP A 160 -4.58 -32.08 -4.50
C ASP A 160 -3.41 -31.62 -5.39
N LYS A 161 -3.11 -32.38 -6.44
CA LYS A 161 -2.02 -32.05 -7.36
C LYS A 161 -2.25 -30.70 -8.05
N MET A 162 -3.47 -30.44 -8.51
CA MET A 162 -3.81 -29.18 -9.15
C MET A 162 -3.71 -28.00 -8.19
N TYR A 163 -4.19 -28.17 -6.97
CA TYR A 163 -4.16 -27.10 -5.98
C TYR A 163 -2.74 -26.79 -5.55
N VAL A 164 -1.92 -27.82 -5.26
CA VAL A 164 -0.50 -27.64 -4.91
C VAL A 164 0.24 -26.92 -6.04
N SER A 165 0.06 -27.35 -7.29
CA SER A 165 0.72 -26.71 -8.45
C SER A 165 0.36 -25.23 -8.60
N LEU A 166 -0.88 -24.84 -8.29
CA LEU A 166 -1.30 -23.43 -8.33
C LEU A 166 -0.73 -22.59 -7.18
N ARG A 167 -0.36 -23.25 -6.07
CA ARG A 167 0.13 -22.60 -4.85
C ARG A 167 1.63 -22.77 -4.64
N GLU A 168 2.30 -23.44 -5.55
CA GLU A 168 3.73 -23.65 -5.45
C GLU A 168 4.47 -22.31 -5.49
N LYS A 169 5.16 -22.04 -4.40
CA LYS A 169 5.89 -20.78 -4.19
C LYS A 169 7.37 -20.89 -4.53
N ASN A 170 7.86 -22.10 -4.73
CA ASN A 170 9.26 -22.39 -4.95
C ASN A 170 9.44 -23.12 -6.28
N ASP A 171 9.78 -22.37 -7.31
CA ASP A 171 10.18 -22.92 -8.60
C ASP A 171 11.71 -23.09 -8.59
N LEU A 172 12.15 -24.34 -8.51
CA LEU A 172 13.59 -24.67 -8.51
C LEU A 172 14.28 -24.35 -9.84
N GLU A 173 13.52 -24.20 -10.91
CA GLU A 173 14.03 -23.86 -12.25
C GLU A 173 14.01 -22.35 -12.50
N ALA A 174 13.35 -21.58 -11.64
CA ALA A 174 13.30 -20.13 -11.78
C ALA A 174 14.71 -19.52 -11.64
N PRO A 175 15.14 -18.67 -12.58
CA PRO A 175 16.43 -18.01 -12.46
C PRO A 175 16.43 -17.10 -11.22
N THR A 176 17.47 -17.22 -10.40
CA THR A 176 17.67 -16.37 -9.22
C THR A 176 19.01 -15.67 -9.32
N THR A 177 19.06 -14.42 -8.89
CA THR A 177 20.28 -13.63 -8.75
C THR A 177 20.94 -13.80 -7.37
N SER A 178 20.26 -14.48 -6.44
CA SER A 178 20.76 -14.74 -5.09
C SER A 178 21.36 -16.14 -5.00
N THR A 179 22.58 -16.22 -4.48
CA THR A 179 23.22 -17.49 -4.08
C THR A 179 22.93 -17.86 -2.63
N LEU A 180 22.17 -17.01 -1.91
CA LEU A 180 21.80 -17.24 -0.53
C LEU A 180 20.63 -18.21 -0.46
N SER A 181 20.75 -19.21 0.41
CA SER A 181 19.64 -20.08 0.78
C SER A 181 18.80 -19.37 1.84
N PHE A 182 17.52 -19.18 1.56
CA PHE A 182 16.59 -18.62 2.53
C PHE A 182 15.88 -19.75 3.29
N PRO A 183 15.67 -19.62 4.59
CA PRO A 183 14.99 -20.63 5.39
C PRO A 183 13.47 -20.54 5.19
N TYR A 184 13.00 -20.69 3.96
CA TYR A 184 11.58 -20.85 3.70
C TYR A 184 11.09 -22.19 4.26
N ASP A 185 9.88 -22.20 4.76
CA ASP A 185 9.22 -23.45 5.15
C ASP A 185 9.00 -24.30 3.88
N ASN A 186 9.79 -25.35 3.75
CA ASN A 186 9.72 -26.30 2.66
C ASN A 186 8.75 -27.46 2.96
N THR A 187 7.93 -27.35 4.00
CA THR A 187 6.88 -28.32 4.26
C THR A 187 5.90 -28.34 3.10
N ALA A 188 5.69 -29.52 2.54
CA ALA A 188 4.74 -29.69 1.45
C ALA A 188 3.35 -29.25 1.92
N PHE A 189 2.76 -28.30 1.22
CA PHE A 189 1.40 -27.84 1.49
C PHE A 189 0.42 -29.02 1.40
N ASN A 190 -0.28 -29.29 2.50
CA ASN A 190 -1.31 -30.30 2.53
C ASN A 190 -2.69 -29.65 2.74
N PRO A 191 -3.49 -29.46 1.66
CA PRO A 191 -4.77 -28.80 1.75
C PRO A 191 -5.77 -29.49 2.68
N ARG A 192 -5.57 -30.78 2.95
CA ARG A 192 -6.43 -31.54 3.85
C ARG A 192 -6.07 -31.39 5.32
N ALA A 193 -4.83 -31.04 5.63
CA ALA A 193 -4.40 -30.80 7.00
C ALA A 193 -4.90 -29.46 7.55
N ALA A 194 -5.31 -28.54 6.70
CA ALA A 194 -5.78 -27.21 7.08
C ALA A 194 -7.21 -27.17 7.62
N GLY A 195 -7.92 -28.29 7.68
CA GLY A 195 -9.31 -28.32 8.15
C GLY A 195 -10.28 -27.67 7.18
N VAL A 196 -11.15 -26.78 7.68
CA VAL A 196 -12.19 -26.12 6.89
C VAL A 196 -11.64 -24.92 6.08
N ALA A 197 -10.57 -24.31 6.55
CA ALA A 197 -9.93 -23.14 5.93
C ALA A 197 -8.54 -23.54 5.42
N ILE A 198 -8.26 -23.20 4.17
CA ILE A 198 -6.98 -23.48 3.52
C ILE A 198 -6.14 -22.22 3.53
N PRO A 199 -4.96 -22.22 4.18
CA PRO A 199 -4.08 -21.05 4.23
C PRO A 199 -3.69 -20.52 2.85
N ASP A 200 -3.34 -19.25 2.82
CA ASP A 200 -2.79 -18.57 1.64
C ASP A 200 -1.37 -19.01 1.34
#